data_b5ce26de85867d6b5783224624c1ca94
#
_entry.id   b5ce26de85867d6b5783224624c1ca94
#
_cell.length_a   1.000
_cell.length_b   1.000
_cell.length_c   1.000
_cell.angle_alpha   90.00
_cell.angle_beta   90.00
_cell.angle_gamma   90.00
#
_symmetry.space_group_name_H-M   'P 1'
#
loop_
_entity.id
_entity.type
_entity.pdbx_description
1 polymer ?
#
loop_
_entity_poly.entity_id
_entity_poly.type
_entity_poly.pdbx_seq_one_letter_code
_entity_poly.pdbx_strand_id
1 'polypeptide(L)'
;ACERVGDGLVAARYLAEAGAHVACYLLKPRDPTVDENFRLVQERGLAILLASEDGKWHRLQHTVREADVVVDALLGTGTRLPVRGALAKMLDQVRRGLAARRQPSREPLTPLGAPPLPAKRDWPFVVAVDGPSGLEYDSGALDRAAVPADLTVTFAYPKLGHFRFPGAGALGELLVADIGTDPALAADVALEVTTPDMVRAWLPPRPLDAHKGTFGKALIVAGSVNYTGAAYLAGAAATRAGAGLVTLALPATIHAAVAARLTEATYLLLHHELGVVAADAAHMLAEHVEEYDALLLGPGLGRERETEAFVELLLRGAGGRRRMGFVGTEESATPLPVLPPLVVDADGLNILASMKNWPKRLPPGSVLTPHPGEMARLMGHPVSEVQADRVAVTQSQATTWGQVVVLKGAYTIVAAPDGRTAIEPFANPGLATAGTGDVLAGAIVALRAQGLGAFEAAAAGAYLHGLAGDMTRAEMGAAGMTAGDVLARLPQAWLHIIGLSTGSQTGSQYHRLPSG
;
A
#
# COMPACT_ATOMS: atom_id res chain seq x y z
N ALA A 1 0.03 21.66 24.07
CA ALA A 1 -0.85 22.11 22.99
C ALA A 1 -0.39 23.48 22.43
N CYS A 2 0.90 23.75 22.38
CA CYS A 2 1.39 25.09 22.02
C CYS A 2 2.54 25.11 20.99
N GLU A 3 3.08 23.97 20.61
CA GLU A 3 4.31 23.97 19.80
C GLU A 3 4.06 24.27 18.32
N ARG A 4 2.92 23.91 17.75
CA ARG A 4 2.68 24.08 16.31
C ARG A 4 2.22 25.44 15.84
N VAL A 5 1.66 26.24 16.70
CA VAL A 5 1.45 27.67 16.34
C VAL A 5 2.79 28.32 16.03
N GLY A 6 3.89 27.84 16.62
CA GLY A 6 5.25 28.24 16.27
C GLY A 6 5.58 27.92 14.81
N ASP A 7 5.32 26.70 14.35
CA ASP A 7 5.61 26.27 12.97
C ASP A 7 4.80 27.08 11.95
N GLY A 8 3.52 27.36 12.25
CA GLY A 8 2.69 28.23 11.42
C GLY A 8 3.21 29.66 11.32
N LEU A 9 3.75 30.22 12.41
CA LEU A 9 4.37 31.56 12.42
C LEU A 9 5.69 31.58 11.65
N VAL A 10 6.47 30.48 11.71
CA VAL A 10 7.67 30.31 10.88
C VAL A 10 7.28 30.25 9.40
N ALA A 11 6.31 29.43 9.05
CA ALA A 11 5.80 29.33 7.68
C ALA A 11 5.29 30.70 7.16
N ALA A 12 4.53 31.45 7.99
CA ALA A 12 4.02 32.77 7.64
C ALA A 12 5.16 33.74 7.27
N ARG A 13 6.23 33.68 8.02
CA ARG A 13 7.41 34.55 7.82
C ARG A 13 8.11 34.24 6.50
N TYR A 14 8.38 32.95 6.22
CA TYR A 14 9.05 32.56 4.98
C TYR A 14 8.17 32.77 3.74
N LEU A 15 6.85 32.56 3.85
CA LEU A 15 5.92 32.85 2.77
C LEU A 15 5.90 34.34 2.44
N ALA A 16 5.93 35.21 3.46
CA ALA A 16 6.02 36.65 3.25
C ALA A 16 7.36 37.08 2.62
N GLU A 17 8.48 36.48 3.03
CA GLU A 17 9.80 36.65 2.41
C GLU A 17 9.82 36.23 0.94
N ALA A 18 9.03 35.18 0.58
CA ALA A 18 8.83 34.75 -0.79
C ALA A 18 7.86 35.64 -1.60
N GLY A 19 7.34 36.72 -1.02
CA GLY A 19 6.48 37.69 -1.69
C GLY A 19 4.96 37.45 -1.55
N ALA A 20 4.54 36.48 -0.72
CA ALA A 20 3.13 36.26 -0.45
C ALA A 20 2.53 37.34 0.49
N HIS A 21 1.27 37.72 0.26
CA HIS A 21 0.50 38.50 1.22
C HIS A 21 -0.05 37.58 2.31
N VAL A 22 0.49 37.68 3.53
CA VAL A 22 0.19 36.78 4.63
C VAL A 22 -0.60 37.48 5.73
N ALA A 23 -1.68 36.84 6.20
CA ALA A 23 -2.41 37.22 7.40
C ALA A 23 -2.41 36.04 8.40
N CYS A 24 -2.02 36.30 9.65
CA CYS A 24 -2.03 35.31 10.73
C CYS A 24 -3.31 35.49 11.55
N TYR A 25 -4.16 34.46 11.60
CA TYR A 25 -5.34 34.44 12.47
C TYR A 25 -5.07 33.62 13.73
N LEU A 26 -5.07 34.26 14.89
CA LEU A 26 -4.72 33.65 16.17
C LEU A 26 -5.96 33.44 17.05
N LEU A 27 -6.10 32.25 17.64
CA LEU A 27 -7.18 31.92 18.58
C LEU A 27 -7.02 32.71 19.90
N LYS A 28 -5.78 32.92 20.34
CA LYS A 28 -5.43 33.64 21.56
C LYS A 28 -4.26 34.62 21.26
N PRO A 29 -4.22 35.77 21.97
CA PRO A 29 -3.07 36.64 21.88
C PRO A 29 -1.80 35.93 22.37
N ARG A 30 -0.65 36.32 21.81
CA ARG A 30 0.67 35.81 22.19
C ARG A 30 1.55 36.94 22.69
N ASP A 31 2.48 36.63 23.56
CA ASP A 31 3.41 37.59 24.11
C ASP A 31 4.73 37.57 23.32
N PRO A 32 5.09 38.65 22.61
CA PRO A 32 6.32 38.68 21.81
C PRO A 32 7.59 38.67 22.68
N THR A 33 7.50 38.89 23.97
CA THR A 33 8.66 38.79 24.88
C THR A 33 9.04 37.36 25.19
N VAL A 34 8.10 36.40 25.02
CA VAL A 34 8.28 34.98 25.30
C VAL A 34 8.29 34.14 24.01
N ASP A 35 7.54 34.57 22.99
CA ASP A 35 7.40 33.89 21.72
C ASP A 35 8.19 34.61 20.62
N GLU A 36 9.40 34.12 20.37
CA GLU A 36 10.30 34.70 19.37
C GLU A 36 9.70 34.67 17.96
N ASN A 37 9.05 33.57 17.57
CA ASN A 37 8.43 33.47 16.25
C ASN A 37 7.31 34.47 16.06
N PHE A 38 6.54 34.73 17.11
CA PHE A 38 5.50 35.76 17.09
C PHE A 38 6.11 37.16 17.01
N ARG A 39 7.18 37.46 17.77
CA ARG A 39 7.93 38.74 17.70
C ARG A 39 8.43 38.99 16.28
N LEU A 40 9.04 37.97 15.64
CA LEU A 40 9.55 38.09 14.27
C LEU A 40 8.47 38.33 13.22
N VAL A 41 7.25 37.80 13.42
CA VAL A 41 6.08 38.08 12.57
C VAL A 41 5.63 39.52 12.71
N GLN A 42 5.61 40.06 13.95
CA GLN A 42 5.27 41.49 14.22
C GLN A 42 6.30 42.46 13.64
N GLU A 43 7.58 42.16 13.80
CA GLU A 43 8.68 43.01 13.27
C GLU A 43 8.64 43.13 11.74
N ARG A 44 8.12 42.06 11.05
CA ARG A 44 7.91 42.10 9.59
C ARG A 44 6.62 42.81 9.17
N GLY A 45 5.82 43.28 10.12
CA GLY A 45 4.58 43.98 9.81
C GLY A 45 3.47 43.11 9.20
N LEU A 46 3.50 41.79 9.44
CA LEU A 46 2.47 40.91 8.93
C LEU A 46 1.13 41.18 9.61
N ALA A 47 0.03 41.04 8.88
CA ALA A 47 -1.32 41.25 9.42
C ALA A 47 -1.63 40.18 10.48
N ILE A 48 -1.98 40.58 11.69
CA ILE A 48 -2.37 39.73 12.80
C ILE A 48 -3.83 40.01 13.15
N LEU A 49 -4.65 38.97 13.09
CA LEU A 49 -6.08 38.96 13.44
C LEU A 49 -6.28 38.11 14.68
N LEU A 50 -7.02 38.63 15.66
CA LEU A 50 -7.31 37.91 16.91
C LEU A 50 -8.77 37.49 16.97
N ALA A 51 -9.04 36.23 17.35
CA ALA A 51 -10.39 35.72 17.54
C ALA A 51 -11.18 36.49 18.60
N SER A 52 -10.50 37.08 19.62
CA SER A 52 -11.11 37.92 20.64
C SER A 52 -11.69 39.24 20.08
N GLU A 53 -11.18 39.70 18.91
CA GLU A 53 -11.62 40.92 18.23
C GLU A 53 -12.62 40.64 17.11
N ASP A 54 -12.92 39.36 16.85
CA ASP A 54 -13.84 38.90 15.80
C ASP A 54 -15.00 38.08 16.38
N GLY A 55 -15.82 38.71 17.22
CA GLY A 55 -16.85 38.06 18.01
C GLY A 55 -17.91 37.28 17.20
N LYS A 56 -18.06 37.53 15.90
CA LYS A 56 -18.97 36.80 14.98
C LYS A 56 -18.22 36.01 13.91
N TRP A 57 -16.91 35.96 13.99
CA TRP A 57 -16.04 35.25 13.04
C TRP A 57 -16.12 35.75 11.59
N HIS A 58 -16.63 36.95 11.37
CA HIS A 58 -16.81 37.51 10.03
C HIS A 58 -15.47 37.76 9.32
N ARG A 59 -14.48 38.24 10.09
CA ARG A 59 -13.13 38.50 9.54
C ARG A 59 -12.48 37.17 9.12
N LEU A 60 -12.57 36.14 9.96
CA LEU A 60 -12.04 34.81 9.64
C LEU A 60 -12.66 34.24 8.37
N GLN A 61 -14.01 34.21 8.29
CA GLN A 61 -14.72 33.71 7.12
C GLN A 61 -14.36 34.48 5.85
N HIS A 62 -14.26 35.82 5.94
CA HIS A 62 -13.89 36.66 4.81
C HIS A 62 -12.45 36.36 4.37
N THR A 63 -11.49 36.32 5.31
CA THR A 63 -10.07 36.06 5.01
C THR A 63 -9.91 34.67 4.37
N VAL A 64 -10.54 33.64 4.90
CA VAL A 64 -10.52 32.30 4.34
C VAL A 64 -11.12 32.27 2.92
N ARG A 65 -12.22 32.98 2.70
CA ARG A 65 -12.86 33.02 1.39
C ARG A 65 -12.02 33.70 0.31
N GLU A 66 -11.29 34.75 0.68
CA GLU A 66 -10.47 35.54 -0.26
C GLU A 66 -9.04 34.98 -0.41
N ALA A 67 -8.61 34.07 0.45
CA ALA A 67 -7.28 33.47 0.39
C ALA A 67 -7.10 32.55 -0.84
N ASP A 68 -5.89 32.50 -1.37
CA ASP A 68 -5.48 31.47 -2.34
C ASP A 68 -5.01 30.21 -1.64
N VAL A 69 -4.41 30.37 -0.45
CA VAL A 69 -3.90 29.26 0.40
C VAL A 69 -4.34 29.48 1.83
N VAL A 70 -4.80 28.43 2.47
CA VAL A 70 -5.08 28.37 3.92
C VAL A 70 -4.12 27.39 4.56
N VAL A 71 -3.33 27.84 5.54
CA VAL A 71 -2.40 27.00 6.30
C VAL A 71 -3.01 26.66 7.65
N ASP A 72 -3.30 25.38 7.89
CA ASP A 72 -3.77 24.84 9.17
C ASP A 72 -2.56 24.45 10.04
N ALA A 73 -2.29 25.25 11.06
CA ALA A 73 -1.22 25.04 12.04
C ALA A 73 -1.73 25.18 13.49
N LEU A 74 -2.96 24.72 13.77
CA LEU A 74 -3.62 24.95 15.06
C LEU A 74 -3.34 23.87 16.09
N LEU A 75 -3.40 22.60 15.71
CA LEU A 75 -3.19 21.43 16.58
C LEU A 75 -2.07 20.53 16.07
N GLY A 76 -1.45 19.84 17.00
CA GLY A 76 -0.33 18.95 16.77
C GLY A 76 -0.49 17.54 17.35
N THR A 77 0.63 16.78 17.45
CA THR A 77 0.71 15.40 17.94
C THR A 77 0.07 15.15 19.32
N GLY A 78 -0.13 16.19 20.14
CA GLY A 78 -0.86 16.09 21.42
C GLY A 78 -2.38 16.30 21.31
N THR A 79 -2.96 16.20 20.12
CA THR A 79 -4.40 16.39 19.91
C THR A 79 -5.20 15.32 20.66
N ARG A 80 -6.17 15.79 21.46
CA ARG A 80 -7.16 14.91 22.13
C ARG A 80 -8.54 15.17 21.55
N LEU A 81 -9.24 14.11 21.19
CA LEU A 81 -10.58 14.18 20.66
C LEU A 81 -11.63 14.03 21.76
N PRO A 82 -12.83 14.61 21.63
CA PRO A 82 -13.22 15.53 20.55
C PRO A 82 -12.64 16.94 20.74
N VAL A 83 -12.39 17.66 19.65
CA VAL A 83 -12.04 19.09 19.68
C VAL A 83 -13.22 19.89 20.24
N ARG A 84 -12.97 20.81 21.18
CA ARG A 84 -14.00 21.52 21.94
C ARG A 84 -13.76 23.04 21.97
N GLY A 85 -14.81 23.75 22.42
CA GLY A 85 -14.72 25.17 22.74
C GLY A 85 -14.52 26.09 21.54
N ALA A 86 -13.71 27.12 21.72
CA ALA A 86 -13.46 28.16 20.71
C ALA A 86 -12.74 27.59 19.48
N LEU A 87 -11.87 26.59 19.67
CA LEU A 87 -11.14 25.95 18.58
C LEU A 87 -12.08 25.17 17.64
N ALA A 88 -13.01 24.39 18.18
CA ALA A 88 -14.01 23.70 17.36
C ALA A 88 -14.87 24.69 16.56
N LYS A 89 -15.23 25.82 17.18
CA LYS A 89 -15.95 26.90 16.49
C LYS A 89 -15.11 27.51 15.37
N MET A 90 -13.83 27.77 15.62
CA MET A 90 -12.92 28.32 14.63
C MET A 90 -12.81 27.41 13.40
N LEU A 91 -12.55 26.11 13.59
CA LEU A 91 -12.51 25.12 12.50
C LEU A 91 -13.83 25.07 11.72
N ASP A 92 -14.98 25.10 12.40
CA ASP A 92 -16.29 25.17 11.73
C ASP A 92 -16.44 26.43 10.86
N GLN A 93 -15.93 27.59 11.34
CA GLN A 93 -15.98 28.82 10.56
C GLN A 93 -15.03 28.81 9.36
N VAL A 94 -13.85 28.18 9.48
CA VAL A 94 -12.94 27.94 8.36
C VAL A 94 -13.66 27.08 7.30
N ARG A 95 -14.28 25.96 7.70
CA ARG A 95 -15.07 25.12 6.79
C ARG A 95 -16.18 25.88 6.07
N ARG A 96 -16.90 26.76 6.78
CA ARG A 96 -17.94 27.62 6.17
C ARG A 96 -17.35 28.59 5.17
N GLY A 97 -16.20 29.22 5.46
CA GLY A 97 -15.51 30.10 4.53
C GLY A 97 -15.10 29.38 3.25
N LEU A 98 -14.52 28.19 3.39
CA LEU A 98 -14.15 27.31 2.26
C LEU A 98 -15.38 26.89 1.45
N ALA A 99 -16.46 26.45 2.12
CA ALA A 99 -17.68 26.01 1.45
C ALA A 99 -18.38 27.12 0.68
N ALA A 100 -18.33 28.36 1.19
CA ALA A 100 -18.92 29.51 0.52
C ALA A 100 -18.26 29.85 -0.82
N ARG A 101 -16.95 29.55 -0.96
CA ARG A 101 -16.22 29.75 -2.24
C ARG A 101 -16.33 28.53 -3.17
N ARG A 102 -16.58 27.34 -2.64
CA ARG A 102 -16.81 26.10 -3.41
C ARG A 102 -18.16 26.04 -4.12
N GLN A 103 -18.96 27.11 -4.13
CA GLN A 103 -20.17 27.10 -4.93
C GLN A 103 -19.81 26.89 -6.40
N PRO A 104 -20.42 25.91 -7.09
CA PRO A 104 -20.11 25.67 -8.49
C PRO A 104 -20.42 26.97 -9.25
N SER A 105 -19.38 27.62 -9.77
CA SER A 105 -19.59 28.57 -10.86
C SER A 105 -20.36 27.78 -11.91
N ARG A 106 -21.49 28.31 -12.40
CA ARG A 106 -22.18 27.73 -13.56
C ARG A 106 -21.10 27.58 -14.63
N GLU A 107 -20.77 26.35 -14.97
CA GLU A 107 -19.84 26.10 -16.06
C GLU A 107 -20.37 26.86 -17.27
N PRO A 108 -19.60 27.76 -17.87
CA PRO A 108 -20.03 28.41 -19.10
C PRO A 108 -20.28 27.30 -20.11
N LEU A 109 -21.42 27.37 -20.83
CA LEU A 109 -21.74 26.42 -21.87
C LEU A 109 -20.56 26.37 -22.86
N THR A 110 -19.83 25.27 -22.82
CA THR A 110 -18.69 25.06 -23.74
C THR A 110 -19.25 24.75 -25.10
N PRO A 111 -18.86 25.48 -26.16
CA PRO A 111 -19.28 25.15 -27.51
C PRO A 111 -18.93 23.72 -27.88
N LEU A 112 -19.84 23.05 -28.58
CA LEU A 112 -19.64 21.67 -29.02
C LEU A 112 -18.33 21.56 -29.85
N GLY A 113 -17.39 20.70 -29.38
CA GLY A 113 -16.09 20.49 -30.04
C GLY A 113 -14.93 21.34 -29.54
N ALA A 114 -15.14 22.26 -28.59
CA ALA A 114 -14.01 22.91 -27.93
C ALA A 114 -13.44 22.00 -26.85
N PRO A 115 -12.09 21.87 -26.70
CA PRO A 115 -11.50 21.17 -25.58
C PRO A 115 -11.89 21.90 -24.29
N PRO A 116 -12.23 21.16 -23.21
CA PRO A 116 -12.51 21.78 -21.93
C PRO A 116 -11.28 22.58 -21.49
N LEU A 117 -11.48 23.85 -21.18
CA LEU A 117 -10.43 24.65 -20.54
C LEU A 117 -10.11 24.01 -19.20
N PRO A 118 -8.82 23.93 -18.82
CA PRO A 118 -8.45 23.43 -17.49
C PRO A 118 -9.19 24.30 -16.47
N ALA A 119 -10.02 23.65 -15.63
CA ALA A 119 -10.78 24.34 -14.61
C ALA A 119 -9.80 25.08 -13.68
N LYS A 120 -9.83 26.41 -13.70
CA LYS A 120 -9.09 27.19 -12.73
C LYS A 120 -9.68 26.86 -11.35
N ARG A 121 -8.84 26.46 -10.42
CA ARG A 121 -9.28 26.17 -9.05
C ARG A 121 -9.79 27.47 -8.42
N ASP A 122 -11.06 27.55 -8.12
CA ASP A 122 -11.71 28.75 -7.57
C ASP A 122 -11.79 28.79 -6.04
N TRP A 123 -11.20 27.80 -5.33
CA TRP A 123 -11.21 27.72 -3.89
C TRP A 123 -9.79 27.63 -3.30
N PRO A 124 -9.60 28.06 -2.04
CA PRO A 124 -8.31 28.04 -1.38
C PRO A 124 -7.70 26.64 -1.34
N PHE A 125 -6.38 26.58 -1.58
CA PHE A 125 -5.60 25.37 -1.35
C PHE A 125 -5.34 25.24 0.15
N VAL A 126 -5.67 24.12 0.75
CA VAL A 126 -5.50 23.87 2.19
C VAL A 126 -4.22 23.09 2.44
N VAL A 127 -3.30 23.69 3.19
CA VAL A 127 -2.06 23.04 3.63
C VAL A 127 -2.15 22.76 5.13
N ALA A 128 -1.98 21.50 5.54
CA ALA A 128 -1.89 21.14 6.94
C ALA A 128 -0.41 21.00 7.37
N VAL A 129 -0.08 21.63 8.49
CA VAL A 129 1.24 21.49 9.12
C VAL A 129 1.24 20.25 9.98
N ASP A 130 2.03 19.24 9.60
CA ASP A 130 2.17 17.90 10.17
C ASP A 130 0.90 17.04 10.09
N GLY A 131 -0.28 17.61 10.07
CA GLY A 131 -1.58 16.97 9.87
C GLY A 131 -2.74 17.93 10.13
N PRO A 132 -3.92 17.66 9.55
CA PRO A 132 -5.11 18.45 9.78
C PRO A 132 -5.44 18.56 11.26
N SER A 133 -5.79 19.77 11.70
CA SER A 133 -6.19 19.98 13.10
C SER A 133 -7.44 19.18 13.44
N GLY A 134 -7.31 18.28 14.41
CA GLY A 134 -8.35 17.32 14.78
C GLY A 134 -8.06 15.88 14.34
N LEU A 135 -6.89 15.63 13.74
CA LEU A 135 -6.37 14.28 13.54
C LEU A 135 -5.71 13.77 14.83
N GLU A 136 -6.04 12.55 15.22
CA GLU A 136 -5.32 11.81 16.27
C GLU A 136 -4.27 10.92 15.60
N TYR A 137 -3.00 11.09 15.98
CA TYR A 137 -1.85 10.61 15.19
C TYR A 137 -1.49 9.13 15.42
N ASP A 138 -2.02 8.51 16.46
CA ASP A 138 -1.83 7.08 16.71
C ASP A 138 -2.95 6.25 16.07
N SER A 139 -4.21 6.62 16.31
CA SER A 139 -5.38 5.85 15.85
C SER A 139 -5.86 6.23 14.44
N GLY A 140 -5.50 7.42 13.95
CA GLY A 140 -6.07 7.97 12.72
C GLY A 140 -7.52 8.47 12.88
N ALA A 141 -8.02 8.56 14.11
CA ALA A 141 -9.33 9.14 14.36
C ALA A 141 -9.35 10.61 13.97
N LEU A 142 -10.43 11.04 13.35
CA LEU A 142 -10.59 12.39 12.84
C LEU A 142 -11.81 13.07 13.47
N ASP A 143 -11.59 14.26 14.02
CA ASP A 143 -12.69 15.07 14.54
C ASP A 143 -13.59 15.56 13.39
N ARG A 144 -14.90 15.59 13.65
CA ARG A 144 -15.88 16.10 12.68
C ARG A 144 -15.68 17.56 12.30
N ALA A 145 -15.00 18.33 13.15
CA ALA A 145 -14.66 19.73 12.89
C ALA A 145 -13.39 19.92 12.07
N ALA A 146 -12.59 18.87 11.88
CA ALA A 146 -11.37 18.91 11.11
C ALA A 146 -11.60 19.45 9.69
N VAL A 147 -10.62 20.19 9.17
CA VAL A 147 -10.61 20.70 7.80
C VAL A 147 -9.73 19.77 6.97
N PRO A 148 -10.29 19.03 5.99
CA PRO A 148 -9.46 18.24 5.10
C PRO A 148 -8.46 19.11 4.34
N ALA A 149 -7.22 18.66 4.28
CA ALA A 149 -6.16 19.32 3.54
C ALA A 149 -6.10 18.84 2.08
N ASP A 150 -5.48 19.65 1.23
CA ASP A 150 -5.06 19.26 -0.11
C ASP A 150 -3.61 18.78 -0.09
N LEU A 151 -2.84 19.27 0.89
CA LEU A 151 -1.46 18.91 1.15
C LEU A 151 -1.20 18.86 2.65
N THR A 152 -0.59 17.82 3.11
CA THR A 152 -0.05 17.73 4.48
C THR A 152 1.48 17.70 4.41
N VAL A 153 2.15 18.59 5.12
CA VAL A 153 3.61 18.58 5.28
C VAL A 153 3.93 18.10 6.69
N THR A 154 4.39 16.85 6.79
CA THR A 154 4.80 16.26 8.07
C THR A 154 6.32 16.32 8.24
N PHE A 155 6.81 16.30 9.48
CA PHE A 155 8.21 16.51 9.81
C PHE A 155 8.90 15.23 10.23
N ALA A 156 10.15 15.06 9.81
CA ALA A 156 11.04 13.93 10.05
C ALA A 156 10.48 12.59 9.53
N TYR A 157 9.39 12.10 10.11
CA TYR A 157 8.75 10.83 9.77
C TYR A 157 7.23 10.99 9.70
N PRO A 158 6.55 10.22 8.82
CA PRO A 158 5.09 10.13 8.86
C PRO A 158 4.64 9.45 10.14
N LYS A 159 3.43 9.75 10.61
CA LYS A 159 2.85 9.18 11.81
C LYS A 159 1.86 8.08 11.44
N LEU A 160 1.65 7.11 12.32
CA LEU A 160 0.78 5.96 12.06
C LEU A 160 -0.64 6.38 11.65
N GLY A 161 -1.18 7.43 12.28
CA GLY A 161 -2.50 7.98 11.95
C GLY A 161 -2.63 8.55 10.53
N HIS A 162 -1.52 8.83 9.83
CA HIS A 162 -1.53 9.23 8.43
C HIS A 162 -1.91 8.06 7.49
N PHE A 163 -1.80 6.82 7.94
CA PHE A 163 -2.13 5.62 7.18
C PHE A 163 -3.37 4.91 7.71
N ARG A 164 -4.12 5.53 8.62
CA ARG A 164 -5.35 4.99 9.22
C ARG A 164 -6.56 5.86 8.87
N PHE A 165 -7.61 5.23 8.37
CA PHE A 165 -8.88 5.92 8.10
C PHE A 165 -9.68 6.11 9.39
N PRO A 166 -10.42 7.24 9.51
CA PRO A 166 -10.72 8.26 8.49
C PRO A 166 -9.63 9.32 8.27
N GLY A 167 -8.63 9.43 9.17
CA GLY A 167 -7.59 10.45 9.13
C GLY A 167 -6.84 10.52 7.80
N ALA A 168 -6.43 9.37 7.28
CA ALA A 168 -5.74 9.25 6.00
C ALA A 168 -6.51 9.91 4.83
N GLY A 169 -7.85 9.87 4.87
CA GLY A 169 -8.70 10.51 3.85
C GLY A 169 -8.76 12.04 3.93
N ALA A 170 -8.18 12.65 4.97
CA ALA A 170 -8.19 14.10 5.17
C ALA A 170 -6.83 14.78 4.92
N LEU A 171 -5.81 14.03 4.55
CA LEU A 171 -4.43 14.55 4.41
C LEU A 171 -4.17 15.25 3.08
N GLY A 172 -4.89 14.89 2.01
CA GLY A 172 -4.47 15.20 0.66
C GLY A 172 -3.14 14.53 0.31
N GLU A 173 -2.28 15.20 -0.44
CA GLU A 173 -0.90 14.76 -0.67
C GLU A 173 -0.11 14.84 0.65
N LEU A 174 0.65 13.80 0.98
CA LEU A 174 1.51 13.78 2.17
C LEU A 174 2.98 13.95 1.78
N LEU A 175 3.59 15.06 2.23
CA LEU A 175 5.01 15.31 2.11
C LEU A 175 5.71 15.12 3.45
N VAL A 176 6.85 14.44 3.43
CA VAL A 176 7.74 14.31 4.60
C VAL A 176 8.89 15.28 4.42
N ALA A 177 8.94 16.30 5.28
CA ALA A 177 10.03 17.27 5.30
C ALA A 177 11.15 16.80 6.24
N ASP A 178 12.37 16.76 5.73
CA ASP A 178 13.56 16.56 6.55
C ASP A 178 13.80 17.82 7.39
N ILE A 179 13.94 17.63 8.69
CA ILE A 179 14.24 18.70 9.67
C ILE A 179 15.58 18.48 10.38
N GLY A 180 16.45 17.64 9.82
CA GLY A 180 17.75 17.31 10.40
C GLY A 180 17.66 16.37 11.62
N THR A 181 16.62 15.58 11.74
CA THR A 181 16.49 14.58 12.82
C THR A 181 17.54 13.49 12.64
N ASP A 182 18.29 13.19 13.72
CA ASP A 182 19.27 12.10 13.71
C ASP A 182 18.57 10.76 13.43
N PRO A 183 18.93 10.05 12.34
CA PRO A 183 18.36 8.73 12.03
C PRO A 183 18.51 7.70 13.15
N ALA A 184 19.53 7.84 14.01
CA ALA A 184 19.74 6.95 15.15
C ALA A 184 18.58 6.95 16.14
N LEU A 185 17.79 8.04 16.19
CA LEU A 185 16.59 8.11 17.05
C LEU A 185 15.46 7.18 16.58
N ALA A 186 15.50 6.70 15.36
CA ALA A 186 14.53 5.76 14.80
C ALA A 186 15.06 4.33 14.66
N ALA A 187 16.29 4.05 15.12
CA ALA A 187 16.96 2.75 14.93
C ALA A 187 16.17 1.56 15.51
N ASP A 188 15.40 1.77 16.57
CA ASP A 188 14.59 0.74 17.23
C ASP A 188 13.15 0.65 16.66
N VAL A 189 12.81 1.45 15.66
CA VAL A 189 11.48 1.45 15.05
C VAL A 189 11.42 0.42 13.94
N ALA A 190 10.73 -0.70 14.18
CA ALA A 190 10.59 -1.79 13.21
C ALA A 190 9.47 -1.57 12.17
N LEU A 191 8.74 -0.45 12.26
CA LEU A 191 7.68 -0.06 11.33
C LEU A 191 8.15 1.07 10.44
N GLU A 192 8.15 0.85 9.13
CA GLU A 192 8.62 1.80 8.14
C GLU A 192 7.61 1.96 6.98
N VAL A 193 7.76 3.01 6.21
CA VAL A 193 7.05 3.18 4.93
C VAL A 193 8.00 2.78 3.81
N THR A 194 7.54 1.88 2.94
CA THR A 194 8.35 1.46 1.80
C THR A 194 8.64 2.64 0.88
N THR A 195 9.91 2.86 0.58
CA THR A 195 10.36 3.95 -0.30
C THR A 195 10.90 3.42 -1.64
N PRO A 196 10.94 4.28 -2.68
CA PRO A 196 11.57 3.91 -3.96
C PRO A 196 13.01 3.43 -3.82
N ASP A 197 13.77 4.05 -2.91
CA ASP A 197 15.18 3.71 -2.68
C ASP A 197 15.35 2.33 -2.05
N MET A 198 14.47 1.96 -1.11
CA MET A 198 14.44 0.61 -0.52
C MET A 198 14.14 -0.43 -1.60
N VAL A 199 13.10 -0.20 -2.40
CA VAL A 199 12.73 -1.12 -3.48
C VAL A 199 13.88 -1.26 -4.47
N ARG A 200 14.50 -0.16 -4.88
CA ARG A 200 15.68 -0.19 -5.78
C ARG A 200 16.84 -1.00 -5.20
N ALA A 201 17.10 -0.86 -3.91
CA ALA A 201 18.17 -1.60 -3.24
C ALA A 201 17.90 -3.12 -3.17
N TRP A 202 16.64 -3.53 -3.14
CA TRP A 202 16.25 -4.94 -3.12
C TRP A 202 16.18 -5.59 -4.50
N LEU A 203 15.86 -4.79 -5.55
CA LEU A 203 15.71 -5.34 -6.90
C LEU A 203 17.04 -5.92 -7.41
N PRO A 204 17.02 -7.13 -8.02
CA PRO A 204 18.23 -7.77 -8.49
C PRO A 204 18.81 -7.02 -9.69
N PRO A 205 20.13 -6.92 -9.78
CA PRO A 205 20.80 -6.34 -10.94
C PRO A 205 20.52 -7.16 -12.19
N ARG A 206 20.51 -6.50 -13.34
CA ARG A 206 20.32 -7.14 -14.65
C ARG A 206 21.57 -7.00 -15.50
N PRO A 207 22.57 -7.91 -15.34
CA PRO A 207 23.81 -7.86 -16.08
C PRO A 207 23.58 -8.10 -17.58
N LEU A 208 24.45 -7.53 -18.42
CA LEU A 208 24.30 -7.59 -19.88
C LEU A 208 24.48 -9.01 -20.45
N ASP A 209 25.20 -9.86 -19.75
CA ASP A 209 25.44 -11.27 -20.11
C ASP A 209 24.43 -12.25 -19.52
N ALA A 210 23.32 -11.72 -18.97
CA ALA A 210 22.27 -12.53 -18.36
C ALA A 210 21.58 -13.46 -19.39
N HIS A 211 21.15 -14.61 -18.91
CA HIS A 211 20.30 -15.56 -19.65
C HIS A 211 19.02 -15.88 -18.85
N LYS A 212 18.06 -16.59 -19.44
CA LYS A 212 16.77 -16.90 -18.78
C LYS A 212 16.90 -17.58 -17.40
N GLY A 213 17.95 -18.35 -17.16
CA GLY A 213 18.21 -18.98 -15.86
C GLY A 213 18.71 -18.01 -14.78
N THR A 214 19.23 -16.82 -15.17
CA THR A 214 19.76 -15.83 -14.21
C THR A 214 18.67 -15.24 -13.32
N PHE A 215 17.44 -15.17 -13.81
CA PHE A 215 16.32 -14.51 -13.11
C PHE A 215 15.31 -15.49 -12.56
N GLY A 216 15.73 -16.75 -12.35
CA GLY A 216 14.94 -17.77 -11.68
C GLY A 216 13.73 -18.28 -12.45
N LYS A 217 13.16 -19.36 -11.91
CA LYS A 217 12.03 -20.08 -12.46
C LYS A 217 10.85 -20.03 -11.48
N ALA A 218 9.75 -19.45 -11.90
CA ALA A 218 8.51 -19.39 -11.12
C ALA A 218 7.52 -20.46 -11.59
N LEU A 219 7.02 -21.25 -10.65
CA LEU A 219 5.90 -22.19 -10.87
C LEU A 219 4.63 -21.58 -10.29
N ILE A 220 3.54 -21.60 -11.06
CA ILE A 220 2.27 -21.00 -10.66
C ILE A 220 1.17 -22.05 -10.79
N VAL A 221 0.65 -22.51 -9.66
CA VAL A 221 -0.49 -23.43 -9.58
C VAL A 221 -1.76 -22.59 -9.42
N ALA A 222 -2.49 -22.41 -10.51
CA ALA A 222 -3.58 -21.46 -10.58
C ALA A 222 -4.63 -21.84 -11.62
N GLY A 223 -5.82 -21.28 -11.47
CA GLY A 223 -6.90 -21.38 -12.44
C GLY A 223 -7.75 -22.64 -12.32
N SER A 224 -8.97 -22.51 -12.79
CA SER A 224 -9.97 -23.56 -12.97
C SER A 224 -10.90 -23.17 -14.09
N VAL A 225 -11.85 -24.02 -14.44
CA VAL A 225 -12.82 -23.75 -15.50
C VAL A 225 -13.59 -22.44 -15.30
N ASN A 226 -13.83 -22.05 -14.05
CA ASN A 226 -14.54 -20.82 -13.69
C ASN A 226 -13.61 -19.59 -13.56
N TYR A 227 -12.29 -19.80 -13.42
CA TYR A 227 -11.32 -18.73 -13.08
C TYR A 227 -10.07 -18.78 -13.98
N THR A 228 -10.26 -18.93 -15.29
CA THR A 228 -9.15 -18.95 -16.26
C THR A 228 -8.33 -17.68 -16.25
N GLY A 229 -8.98 -16.53 -15.99
CA GLY A 229 -8.34 -15.22 -15.91
C GLY A 229 -7.30 -15.09 -14.80
N ALA A 230 -7.50 -15.76 -13.66
CA ALA A 230 -6.58 -15.71 -12.53
C ALA A 230 -5.22 -16.33 -12.89
N ALA A 231 -5.21 -17.50 -13.55
CA ALA A 231 -3.98 -18.13 -14.05
C ALA A 231 -3.24 -17.23 -15.04
N TYR A 232 -3.98 -16.62 -15.98
CA TYR A 232 -3.40 -15.68 -16.94
C TYR A 232 -2.77 -14.46 -16.25
N LEU A 233 -3.52 -13.79 -15.36
CA LEU A 233 -3.05 -12.56 -14.69
C LEU A 233 -1.83 -12.83 -13.82
N ALA A 234 -1.83 -13.89 -13.02
CA ALA A 234 -0.70 -14.28 -12.19
C ALA A 234 0.54 -14.63 -13.03
N GLY A 235 0.38 -15.44 -14.09
CA GLY A 235 1.47 -15.82 -14.98
C GLY A 235 2.05 -14.63 -15.75
N ALA A 236 1.18 -13.80 -16.32
CA ALA A 236 1.60 -12.60 -17.04
C ALA A 236 2.28 -11.57 -16.12
N ALA A 237 1.79 -11.42 -14.87
CA ALA A 237 2.43 -10.56 -13.88
C ALA A 237 3.82 -11.08 -13.50
N ALA A 238 3.99 -12.38 -13.32
CA ALA A 238 5.30 -12.96 -13.04
C ALA A 238 6.29 -12.71 -14.19
N THR A 239 5.85 -12.85 -15.43
CA THR A 239 6.67 -12.51 -16.61
C THR A 239 7.04 -11.02 -16.63
N ARG A 240 6.07 -10.13 -16.39
CA ARG A 240 6.27 -8.68 -16.39
C ARG A 240 7.08 -8.17 -15.20
N ALA A 241 7.07 -8.90 -14.07
CA ALA A 241 7.91 -8.63 -12.91
C ALA A 241 9.31 -9.26 -13.04
N GLY A 242 9.65 -9.85 -14.18
CA GLY A 242 11.00 -10.16 -14.58
C GLY A 242 11.52 -11.54 -14.21
N ALA A 243 10.68 -12.52 -13.87
CA ALA A 243 11.09 -13.92 -13.76
C ALA A 243 11.68 -14.43 -15.09
N GLY A 244 12.74 -15.22 -15.02
CA GLY A 244 13.44 -15.74 -16.20
C GLY A 244 12.68 -16.82 -16.95
N LEU A 245 11.91 -17.64 -16.22
CA LEU A 245 10.99 -18.63 -16.74
C LEU A 245 9.73 -18.66 -15.86
N VAL A 246 8.58 -18.70 -16.50
CA VAL A 246 7.29 -18.88 -15.84
C VAL A 246 6.62 -20.14 -16.36
N THR A 247 6.24 -21.02 -15.46
CA THR A 247 5.46 -22.22 -15.80
C THR A 247 4.11 -22.15 -15.08
N LEU A 248 3.03 -22.29 -15.85
CA LEU A 248 1.69 -22.44 -15.30
C LEU A 248 1.34 -23.93 -15.16
N ALA A 249 1.13 -24.37 -13.92
CA ALA A 249 0.54 -25.66 -13.61
C ALA A 249 -0.98 -25.49 -13.45
N LEU A 250 -1.76 -25.98 -14.38
CA LEU A 250 -3.19 -25.72 -14.48
C LEU A 250 -3.97 -26.92 -15.02
N PRO A 251 -5.30 -27.01 -14.75
CA PRO A 251 -6.15 -28.04 -15.33
C PRO A 251 -6.05 -28.07 -16.86
N ALA A 252 -5.84 -29.25 -17.44
CA ALA A 252 -5.66 -29.41 -18.88
C ALA A 252 -6.80 -28.78 -19.71
N THR A 253 -8.02 -28.74 -19.16
CA THR A 253 -9.22 -28.17 -19.83
C THR A 253 -9.09 -26.67 -20.13
N ILE A 254 -8.34 -25.90 -19.33
CA ILE A 254 -8.22 -24.44 -19.51
C ILE A 254 -6.96 -24.05 -20.27
N HIS A 255 -6.07 -24.99 -20.58
CA HIS A 255 -4.79 -24.73 -21.23
C HIS A 255 -4.94 -23.90 -22.51
N ALA A 256 -5.77 -24.34 -23.45
CA ALA A 256 -5.91 -23.65 -24.74
C ALA A 256 -6.35 -22.19 -24.59
N ALA A 257 -7.25 -21.92 -23.64
CA ALA A 257 -7.74 -20.55 -23.39
C ALA A 257 -6.66 -19.65 -22.79
N VAL A 258 -5.83 -20.18 -21.87
CA VAL A 258 -4.75 -19.41 -21.22
C VAL A 258 -3.56 -19.26 -22.17
N ALA A 259 -3.15 -20.33 -22.86
CA ALA A 259 -2.02 -20.34 -23.79
C ALA A 259 -2.23 -19.38 -24.99
N ALA A 260 -3.46 -19.21 -25.43
CA ALA A 260 -3.78 -18.24 -26.48
C ALA A 260 -3.51 -16.77 -26.05
N ARG A 261 -3.42 -16.48 -24.75
CA ARG A 261 -3.19 -15.15 -24.20
C ARG A 261 -1.81 -14.96 -23.60
N LEU A 262 -1.15 -16.02 -23.15
CA LEU A 262 0.16 -16.00 -22.52
C LEU A 262 1.10 -16.96 -23.24
N THR A 263 1.72 -16.48 -24.30
CA THR A 263 2.59 -17.24 -25.19
C THR A 263 4.01 -17.40 -24.66
N GLU A 264 4.40 -16.58 -23.68
CA GLU A 264 5.74 -16.53 -23.10
C GLU A 264 5.95 -17.54 -21.96
N ALA A 265 4.87 -18.16 -21.46
CA ALA A 265 4.94 -19.14 -20.40
C ALA A 265 5.05 -20.58 -20.94
N THR A 266 5.60 -21.47 -20.12
CA THR A 266 5.49 -22.92 -20.30
C THR A 266 4.33 -23.46 -19.47
N TYR A 267 3.90 -24.70 -19.76
CA TYR A 267 2.71 -25.28 -19.15
C TYR A 267 2.98 -26.67 -18.61
N LEU A 268 2.52 -26.93 -17.38
CA LEU A 268 2.40 -28.26 -16.78
C LEU A 268 0.90 -28.58 -16.67
N LEU A 269 0.44 -29.53 -17.47
CA LEU A 269 -0.98 -29.88 -17.54
C LEU A 269 -1.32 -30.85 -16.42
N LEU A 270 -2.10 -30.35 -15.46
CA LEU A 270 -2.52 -31.12 -14.31
C LEU A 270 -3.77 -31.97 -14.61
N HIS A 271 -3.86 -33.14 -13.98
CA HIS A 271 -5.09 -33.87 -13.92
C HIS A 271 -6.21 -33.05 -13.29
N HIS A 272 -7.42 -33.22 -13.78
CA HIS A 272 -8.56 -32.42 -13.35
C HIS A 272 -9.82 -33.28 -13.26
N GLU A 273 -10.72 -32.84 -12.38
CA GLU A 273 -12.08 -33.35 -12.32
C GLU A 273 -13.06 -32.20 -12.50
N LEU A 274 -13.96 -32.30 -13.47
CA LEU A 274 -14.92 -31.24 -13.84
C LEU A 274 -14.30 -29.85 -14.05
N GLY A 275 -13.01 -29.78 -14.43
CA GLY A 275 -12.31 -28.52 -14.72
C GLY A 275 -11.63 -27.87 -13.52
N VAL A 276 -11.56 -28.53 -12.37
CA VAL A 276 -10.76 -28.15 -11.21
C VAL A 276 -9.61 -29.15 -11.02
N VAL A 277 -8.53 -28.77 -10.34
CA VAL A 277 -7.37 -29.64 -10.11
C VAL A 277 -7.78 -30.85 -9.29
N ALA A 278 -7.46 -32.07 -9.78
CA ALA A 278 -7.72 -33.32 -9.09
C ALA A 278 -6.67 -33.60 -8.01
N ALA A 279 -7.04 -34.35 -6.98
CA ALA A 279 -6.16 -34.64 -5.84
C ALA A 279 -4.84 -35.35 -6.25
N ASP A 280 -4.87 -36.25 -7.20
CA ASP A 280 -3.69 -37.02 -7.69
C ASP A 280 -2.69 -36.13 -8.46
N ALA A 281 -3.11 -34.96 -8.95
CA ALA A 281 -2.22 -33.99 -9.58
C ALA A 281 -1.09 -33.51 -8.64
N ALA A 282 -1.25 -33.65 -7.31
CA ALA A 282 -0.20 -33.35 -6.35
C ALA A 282 1.06 -34.24 -6.58
N HIS A 283 0.90 -35.49 -6.99
CA HIS A 283 2.02 -36.37 -7.32
C HIS A 283 2.73 -35.95 -8.61
N MET A 284 1.95 -35.55 -9.63
CA MET A 284 2.52 -35.01 -10.88
C MET A 284 3.33 -33.74 -10.63
N LEU A 285 2.80 -32.85 -9.82
CA LEU A 285 3.50 -31.61 -9.45
C LEU A 285 4.78 -31.91 -8.67
N ALA A 286 4.73 -32.89 -7.78
CA ALA A 286 5.85 -33.32 -6.96
C ALA A 286 7.07 -33.80 -7.78
N GLU A 287 6.87 -34.36 -8.97
CA GLU A 287 7.96 -34.80 -9.85
C GLU A 287 8.75 -33.63 -10.46
N HIS A 288 8.17 -32.41 -10.50
CA HIS A 288 8.74 -31.25 -11.17
C HIS A 288 9.09 -30.08 -10.24
N VAL A 289 8.52 -30.05 -9.03
CA VAL A 289 8.54 -28.87 -8.17
C VAL A 289 9.95 -28.45 -7.75
N GLU A 290 10.90 -29.36 -7.65
CA GLU A 290 12.30 -29.11 -7.29
C GLU A 290 13.09 -28.37 -8.38
N GLU A 291 12.55 -28.27 -9.60
CA GLU A 291 13.17 -27.55 -10.70
C GLU A 291 12.96 -26.01 -10.63
N TYR A 292 12.12 -25.56 -9.69
CA TYR A 292 11.67 -24.18 -9.59
C TYR A 292 12.23 -23.48 -8.35
N ASP A 293 12.46 -22.17 -8.49
CA ASP A 293 13.02 -21.33 -7.43
C ASP A 293 11.94 -20.73 -6.52
N ALA A 294 10.68 -20.65 -6.99
CA ALA A 294 9.53 -20.21 -6.20
C ALA A 294 8.22 -20.81 -6.76
N LEU A 295 7.24 -20.97 -5.86
CA LEU A 295 5.91 -21.49 -6.15
C LEU A 295 4.83 -20.50 -5.71
N LEU A 296 3.88 -20.20 -6.61
CA LEU A 296 2.62 -19.55 -6.25
C LEU A 296 1.50 -20.59 -6.26
N LEU A 297 0.71 -20.61 -5.18
CA LEU A 297 -0.43 -21.50 -5.02
C LEU A 297 -1.69 -20.70 -4.70
N GLY A 298 -2.74 -20.86 -5.49
CA GLY A 298 -4.07 -20.43 -5.08
C GLY A 298 -4.93 -19.62 -6.04
N PRO A 299 -4.39 -18.68 -6.84
CA PRO A 299 -5.23 -17.83 -7.67
C PRO A 299 -6.22 -18.65 -8.54
N GLY A 300 -7.53 -18.50 -8.26
CA GLY A 300 -8.60 -19.11 -9.04
C GLY A 300 -8.63 -20.64 -9.08
N LEU A 301 -8.08 -21.32 -8.09
CA LEU A 301 -8.13 -22.80 -8.03
C LEU A 301 -9.54 -23.33 -7.81
N GLY A 302 -10.41 -22.56 -7.16
CA GLY A 302 -11.69 -23.03 -6.63
C GLY A 302 -11.53 -23.67 -5.24
N ARG A 303 -12.65 -24.07 -4.66
CA ARG A 303 -12.71 -24.68 -3.32
C ARG A 303 -13.55 -25.95 -3.31
N GLU A 304 -13.56 -26.61 -4.42
CA GLU A 304 -14.17 -27.91 -4.59
C GLU A 304 -13.37 -28.95 -3.77
N ARG A 305 -14.03 -30.00 -3.35
CA ARG A 305 -13.43 -31.05 -2.52
C ARG A 305 -12.14 -31.62 -3.10
N GLU A 306 -12.08 -31.76 -4.42
CA GLU A 306 -10.91 -32.27 -5.13
C GLU A 306 -9.73 -31.32 -5.02
N THR A 307 -9.97 -29.99 -5.17
CA THR A 307 -8.96 -28.95 -5.00
C THR A 307 -8.46 -28.88 -3.55
N GLU A 308 -9.36 -28.99 -2.56
CA GLU A 308 -8.97 -29.06 -1.15
C GLU A 308 -8.05 -30.27 -0.89
N ALA A 309 -8.41 -31.43 -1.40
CA ALA A 309 -7.62 -32.67 -1.28
C ALA A 309 -6.25 -32.55 -1.97
N PHE A 310 -6.20 -31.90 -3.14
CA PHE A 310 -4.94 -31.57 -3.83
C PHE A 310 -4.01 -30.73 -2.96
N VAL A 311 -4.50 -29.61 -2.44
CA VAL A 311 -3.69 -28.70 -1.59
C VAL A 311 -3.26 -29.41 -0.30
N GLU A 312 -4.15 -30.17 0.33
CA GLU A 312 -3.80 -30.96 1.51
C GLU A 312 -2.68 -31.95 1.25
N LEU A 313 -2.75 -32.66 0.14
CA LEU A 313 -1.76 -33.67 -0.25
C LEU A 313 -0.42 -33.00 -0.57
N LEU A 314 -0.43 -31.92 -1.36
CA LEU A 314 0.77 -31.15 -1.69
C LEU A 314 1.50 -30.64 -0.45
N LEU A 315 0.77 -30.13 0.55
CA LEU A 315 1.36 -29.57 1.75
C LEU A 315 1.73 -30.61 2.83
N ARG A 316 1.32 -31.86 2.69
CA ARG A 316 1.75 -32.95 3.61
C ARG A 316 3.25 -33.21 3.55
N GLY A 317 3.88 -33.01 2.40
CA GLY A 317 5.32 -33.20 2.21
C GLY A 317 6.18 -32.06 2.74
N ALA A 318 5.64 -30.85 2.83
CA ALA A 318 6.41 -29.64 3.15
C ALA A 318 6.84 -29.54 4.63
N GLY A 319 6.13 -30.20 5.56
CA GLY A 319 6.38 -30.15 7.01
C GLY A 319 7.26 -31.28 7.58
N GLY A 320 7.72 -32.22 6.77
CA GLY A 320 8.40 -33.43 7.22
C GLY A 320 9.92 -33.32 7.28
N ARG A 321 10.51 -33.18 8.49
CA ARG A 321 11.90 -33.60 8.73
C ARG A 321 12.04 -35.04 8.27
N ARG A 322 13.01 -35.33 7.36
CA ARG A 322 13.46 -36.69 7.05
C ARG A 322 13.65 -37.48 8.35
N ARG A 323 12.70 -38.36 8.71
CA ARG A 323 12.91 -39.34 9.74
C ARG A 323 13.85 -40.40 9.15
N MET A 324 15.12 -40.33 9.45
CA MET A 324 15.99 -41.48 9.40
C MET A 324 15.60 -42.42 10.56
N GLY A 325 14.85 -43.48 10.23
CA GLY A 325 14.50 -44.55 11.17
C GLY A 325 14.28 -45.80 10.40
N PHE A 326 15.08 -46.82 10.72
CA PHE A 326 15.02 -48.19 10.17
C PHE A 326 13.75 -48.89 10.64
N VAL A 327 13.20 -49.72 9.72
CA VAL A 327 12.23 -50.84 9.92
C VAL A 327 10.75 -50.44 10.07
N GLY A 328 9.99 -50.85 9.04
CA GLY A 328 8.52 -50.96 9.02
C GLY A 328 8.02 -51.11 7.60
N THR A 329 7.64 -52.32 7.24
CA THR A 329 6.97 -52.69 5.97
C THR A 329 5.63 -51.98 5.88
N GLU A 330 5.57 -50.89 5.15
CA GLU A 330 4.35 -50.30 4.60
C GLU A 330 4.67 -49.69 3.24
N GLU A 331 3.71 -49.85 2.31
CA GLU A 331 3.75 -49.48 0.90
C GLU A 331 4.55 -48.25 0.61
N SER A 332 5.39 -48.29 -0.42
CA SER A 332 6.31 -47.21 -0.84
C SER A 332 5.55 -45.96 -1.24
N ALA A 333 5.12 -45.17 -0.24
CA ALA A 333 4.72 -43.81 -0.49
C ALA A 333 6.00 -43.04 -0.84
N THR A 334 6.17 -42.66 -2.10
CA THR A 334 7.23 -41.78 -2.56
C THR A 334 7.23 -40.54 -1.65
N PRO A 335 8.36 -40.19 -1.00
CA PRO A 335 8.40 -39.01 -0.16
C PRO A 335 8.02 -37.80 -1.01
N LEU A 336 7.03 -37.03 -0.59
CA LEU A 336 6.71 -35.77 -1.27
C LEU A 336 7.91 -34.84 -1.19
N PRO A 337 8.27 -34.12 -2.27
CA PRO A 337 9.45 -33.27 -2.34
C PRO A 337 9.33 -32.06 -1.40
N VAL A 338 10.47 -31.46 -1.09
CA VAL A 338 10.52 -30.18 -0.38
C VAL A 338 10.02 -29.09 -1.34
N LEU A 339 8.97 -28.38 -0.94
CA LEU A 339 8.46 -27.26 -1.75
C LEU A 339 9.46 -26.11 -1.77
N PRO A 340 9.63 -25.42 -2.90
CA PRO A 340 10.41 -24.20 -2.99
C PRO A 340 9.74 -23.06 -2.19
N PRO A 341 10.40 -21.90 -2.05
CA PRO A 341 9.80 -20.71 -1.47
C PRO A 341 8.36 -20.49 -1.97
N LEU A 342 7.39 -20.44 -1.04
CA LEU A 342 5.97 -20.50 -1.37
C LEU A 342 5.29 -19.14 -1.19
N VAL A 343 4.46 -18.77 -2.15
CA VAL A 343 3.48 -17.67 -2.06
C VAL A 343 2.09 -18.28 -2.10
N VAL A 344 1.21 -17.92 -1.16
CA VAL A 344 -0.18 -18.43 -1.13
C VAL A 344 -1.14 -17.24 -1.18
N ASP A 345 -2.08 -17.30 -2.14
CA ASP A 345 -3.10 -16.26 -2.33
C ASP A 345 -4.50 -16.88 -2.55
N ALA A 346 -5.50 -16.07 -2.41
CA ALA A 346 -6.89 -16.34 -2.82
C ALA A 346 -7.45 -17.69 -2.30
N ASP A 347 -7.82 -18.60 -3.20
CA ASP A 347 -8.39 -19.91 -2.81
C ASP A 347 -7.40 -20.78 -2.04
N GLY A 348 -6.09 -20.62 -2.28
CA GLY A 348 -5.06 -21.26 -1.46
C GLY A 348 -5.18 -20.86 0.01
N LEU A 349 -5.35 -19.56 0.32
CA LEU A 349 -5.56 -19.06 1.68
C LEU A 349 -6.88 -19.55 2.29
N ASN A 350 -7.94 -19.58 1.47
CA ASN A 350 -9.24 -20.08 1.91
C ASN A 350 -9.19 -21.57 2.30
N ILE A 351 -8.45 -22.37 1.54
CA ILE A 351 -8.24 -23.79 1.83
C ILE A 351 -7.38 -23.95 3.08
N LEU A 352 -6.29 -23.19 3.21
CA LEU A 352 -5.46 -23.19 4.42
C LEU A 352 -6.31 -22.93 5.67
N ALA A 353 -7.23 -21.98 5.62
CA ALA A 353 -8.07 -21.63 6.76
C ALA A 353 -8.95 -22.80 7.25
N SER A 354 -9.26 -23.79 6.41
CA SER A 354 -9.98 -25.01 6.79
C SER A 354 -9.08 -26.11 7.38
N MET A 355 -7.76 -26.00 7.18
CA MET A 355 -6.80 -27.04 7.57
C MET A 355 -6.32 -26.85 9.02
N LYS A 356 -6.37 -27.90 9.83
CA LYS A 356 -5.81 -27.87 11.19
C LYS A 356 -4.29 -27.71 11.16
N ASN A 357 -3.78 -26.82 12.03
CA ASN A 357 -2.35 -26.54 12.20
C ASN A 357 -1.64 -26.19 10.88
N TRP A 358 -2.31 -25.52 9.97
CA TRP A 358 -1.81 -25.15 8.66
C TRP A 358 -0.48 -24.36 8.69
N PRO A 359 -0.17 -23.46 9.68
CA PRO A 359 1.10 -22.73 9.65
C PRO A 359 2.33 -23.63 9.68
N LYS A 360 2.21 -24.80 10.35
CA LYS A 360 3.29 -25.79 10.45
C LYS A 360 3.48 -26.64 9.19
N ARG A 361 2.56 -26.52 8.23
CA ARG A 361 2.62 -27.25 6.95
C ARG A 361 3.29 -26.46 5.84
N LEU A 362 3.50 -25.16 6.06
CA LEU A 362 4.15 -24.31 5.08
C LEU A 362 5.67 -24.31 5.23
N PRO A 363 6.42 -24.23 4.14
CA PRO A 363 7.85 -23.96 4.19
C PRO A 363 8.16 -22.68 4.98
N PRO A 364 9.27 -22.63 5.74
CA PRO A 364 9.68 -21.39 6.40
C PRO A 364 9.87 -20.24 5.39
N GLY A 365 9.42 -19.04 5.76
CA GLY A 365 9.51 -17.87 4.90
C GLY A 365 8.53 -17.89 3.72
N SER A 366 7.42 -18.61 3.84
CA SER A 366 6.31 -18.45 2.90
C SER A 366 5.69 -17.07 3.00
N VAL A 367 5.13 -16.58 1.89
CA VAL A 367 4.42 -15.30 1.83
C VAL A 367 2.92 -15.56 1.68
N LEU A 368 2.14 -15.00 2.57
CA LEU A 368 0.68 -15.07 2.54
C LEU A 368 0.13 -13.68 2.17
N THR A 369 -0.80 -13.62 1.22
CA THR A 369 -1.32 -12.34 0.70
C THR A 369 -2.81 -12.13 0.97
N PRO A 370 -3.29 -12.22 2.24
CA PRO A 370 -4.71 -12.13 2.53
C PRO A 370 -5.26 -10.70 2.33
N HIS A 371 -6.45 -10.58 1.78
CA HIS A 371 -7.30 -9.42 2.02
C HIS A 371 -7.98 -9.54 3.40
N PRO A 372 -8.60 -8.47 3.97
CA PRO A 372 -9.14 -8.53 5.34
C PRO A 372 -10.11 -9.69 5.60
N GLY A 373 -10.90 -10.10 4.59
CA GLY A 373 -11.82 -11.24 4.74
C GLY A 373 -11.10 -12.60 4.76
N GLU A 374 -10.02 -12.78 4.01
CA GLU A 374 -9.15 -13.97 4.05
C GLU A 374 -8.38 -14.03 5.36
N MET A 375 -7.85 -12.87 5.80
CA MET A 375 -7.17 -12.75 7.09
C MET A 375 -8.06 -13.17 8.25
N ALA A 376 -9.29 -12.68 8.27
CA ALA A 376 -10.30 -13.04 9.26
C ALA A 376 -10.58 -14.55 9.30
N ARG A 377 -10.67 -15.21 8.13
CA ARG A 377 -10.86 -16.68 8.06
C ARG A 377 -9.64 -17.44 8.57
N LEU A 378 -8.43 -17.04 8.19
CA LEU A 378 -7.18 -17.65 8.66
C LEU A 378 -7.03 -17.53 10.18
N MET A 379 -7.49 -16.44 10.77
CA MET A 379 -7.46 -16.19 12.22
C MET A 379 -8.63 -16.87 12.95
N GLY A 380 -9.73 -17.16 12.27
CA GLY A 380 -11.00 -17.56 12.92
C GLY A 380 -11.68 -16.41 13.68
N HIS A 381 -11.47 -15.16 13.26
CA HIS A 381 -11.96 -13.93 13.88
C HIS A 381 -12.82 -13.10 12.92
N PRO A 382 -13.65 -12.18 13.41
CA PRO A 382 -14.44 -11.31 12.53
C PRO A 382 -13.58 -10.28 11.82
N VAL A 383 -13.99 -9.86 10.61
CA VAL A 383 -13.27 -8.84 9.79
C VAL A 383 -13.12 -7.51 10.54
N SER A 384 -14.06 -7.16 11.41
CA SER A 384 -14.01 -5.94 12.23
C SER A 384 -12.77 -5.89 13.14
N GLU A 385 -12.32 -7.01 13.67
CA GLU A 385 -11.10 -7.07 14.48
C GLU A 385 -9.85 -6.85 13.63
N VAL A 386 -9.80 -7.41 12.42
CA VAL A 386 -8.72 -7.15 11.47
C VAL A 386 -8.64 -5.68 11.12
N GLN A 387 -9.78 -5.03 10.89
CA GLN A 387 -9.83 -3.63 10.49
C GLN A 387 -9.62 -2.64 11.65
N ALA A 388 -9.83 -3.06 12.91
CA ALA A 388 -9.62 -2.22 14.07
C ALA A 388 -8.16 -1.81 14.26
N ASP A 389 -7.21 -2.73 14.04
CA ASP A 389 -5.78 -2.42 14.03
C ASP A 389 -5.04 -3.33 13.05
N ARG A 390 -5.04 -2.95 11.79
CA ARG A 390 -4.43 -3.72 10.70
C ARG A 390 -2.93 -3.96 10.93
N VAL A 391 -2.19 -2.98 11.46
CA VAL A 391 -0.75 -3.11 11.73
C VAL A 391 -0.49 -4.15 12.79
N ALA A 392 -1.10 -3.99 13.98
CA ALA A 392 -0.89 -4.92 15.08
C ALA A 392 -1.32 -6.35 14.74
N VAL A 393 -2.44 -6.51 14.03
CA VAL A 393 -2.94 -7.81 13.57
C VAL A 393 -1.93 -8.45 12.61
N THR A 394 -1.41 -7.71 11.62
CA THR A 394 -0.47 -8.27 10.64
C THR A 394 0.84 -8.70 11.32
N GLN A 395 1.39 -7.88 12.21
CA GLN A 395 2.59 -8.18 12.98
C GLN A 395 2.42 -9.43 13.86
N SER A 396 1.32 -9.47 14.63
CA SER A 396 1.02 -10.58 15.51
C SER A 396 0.88 -11.90 14.76
N GLN A 397 0.17 -11.88 13.61
CA GLN A 397 -0.03 -13.10 12.83
C GLN A 397 1.23 -13.52 12.08
N ALA A 398 2.03 -12.59 11.56
CA ALA A 398 3.32 -12.94 10.97
C ALA A 398 4.22 -13.68 11.96
N THR A 399 4.32 -13.19 13.20
CA THR A 399 5.07 -13.84 14.28
C THR A 399 4.46 -15.18 14.67
N THR A 400 3.14 -15.24 14.86
CA THR A 400 2.43 -16.47 15.30
C THR A 400 2.51 -17.58 14.26
N TRP A 401 2.37 -17.24 12.99
CA TRP A 401 2.41 -18.21 11.88
C TRP A 401 3.84 -18.53 11.42
N GLY A 402 4.83 -17.70 11.80
CA GLY A 402 6.21 -17.83 11.35
C GLY A 402 6.37 -17.56 9.85
N GLN A 403 5.51 -16.73 9.27
CA GLN A 403 5.41 -16.47 7.83
C GLN A 403 5.36 -14.96 7.56
N VAL A 404 5.72 -14.56 6.34
CA VAL A 404 5.50 -13.17 5.90
C VAL A 404 4.04 -12.99 5.51
N VAL A 405 3.42 -11.93 6.01
CA VAL A 405 2.01 -11.63 5.76
C VAL A 405 1.88 -10.30 5.05
N VAL A 406 1.16 -10.29 3.92
CA VAL A 406 0.79 -9.11 3.14
C VAL A 406 -0.70 -8.86 3.32
N LEU A 407 -1.09 -8.01 4.25
CA LEU A 407 -2.49 -7.65 4.45
C LEU A 407 -2.91 -6.60 3.42
N LYS A 408 -3.56 -7.08 2.36
CA LYS A 408 -4.02 -6.26 1.22
C LYS A 408 -5.05 -5.19 1.62
N GLY A 409 -5.03 -4.06 0.93
CA GLY A 409 -5.97 -2.94 1.08
C GLY A 409 -5.29 -1.59 0.89
N ALA A 410 -6.02 -0.51 1.12
CA ALA A 410 -5.40 0.82 1.18
C ALA A 410 -4.29 0.81 2.23
N TYR A 411 -3.10 1.30 1.85
CA TYR A 411 -1.90 1.19 2.66
C TYR A 411 -1.66 -0.27 3.09
N THR A 412 -1.41 -1.14 2.08
CA THR A 412 -1.08 -2.55 2.31
C THR A 412 0.04 -2.67 3.34
N ILE A 413 -0.08 -3.64 4.23
CA ILE A 413 0.88 -3.86 5.32
C ILE A 413 1.60 -5.18 5.07
N VAL A 414 2.91 -5.14 5.10
CA VAL A 414 3.78 -6.32 5.00
C VAL A 414 4.49 -6.51 6.33
N ALA A 415 4.34 -7.66 6.95
CA ALA A 415 5.03 -7.98 8.21
C ALA A 415 5.76 -9.32 8.12
N ALA A 416 6.95 -9.38 8.71
CA ALA A 416 7.76 -10.58 8.81
C ALA A 416 7.78 -11.14 10.24
N PRO A 417 8.10 -12.44 10.41
CA PRO A 417 8.16 -13.07 11.73
C PRO A 417 9.21 -12.46 12.66
N ASP A 418 10.23 -11.82 12.11
CA ASP A 418 11.32 -11.16 12.84
C ASP A 418 10.94 -9.76 13.38
N GLY A 419 9.70 -9.31 13.12
CA GLY A 419 9.16 -8.04 13.57
C GLY A 419 9.25 -6.90 12.56
N ARG A 420 10.04 -7.02 11.48
CA ARG A 420 10.07 -6.02 10.40
C ARG A 420 8.67 -5.83 9.81
N THR A 421 8.27 -4.58 9.66
CA THR A 421 6.94 -4.25 9.15
C THR A 421 7.04 -3.03 8.21
N ALA A 422 6.42 -3.14 7.05
CA ALA A 422 6.35 -2.06 6.08
C ALA A 422 4.89 -1.69 5.77
N ILE A 423 4.63 -0.41 5.58
CA ILE A 423 3.39 0.13 5.04
C ILE A 423 3.65 0.60 3.62
N GLU A 424 2.88 0.11 2.67
CA GLU A 424 2.94 0.56 1.29
C GLU A 424 2.19 1.89 1.14
N PRO A 425 2.83 2.92 0.52
CA PRO A 425 2.28 4.28 0.52
C PRO A 425 1.14 4.51 -0.49
N PHE A 426 0.36 3.48 -0.79
CA PHE A 426 -0.68 3.54 -1.83
C PHE A 426 -2.08 3.33 -1.26
N ALA A 427 -2.99 4.24 -1.62
CA ALA A 427 -4.41 4.15 -1.33
C ALA A 427 -5.21 4.45 -2.62
N ASN A 428 -5.36 3.45 -3.47
CA ASN A 428 -5.99 3.57 -4.78
C ASN A 428 -7.28 2.74 -4.84
N PRO A 429 -8.46 3.37 -4.86
CA PRO A 429 -9.73 2.64 -4.93
C PRO A 429 -9.92 1.86 -6.23
N GLY A 430 -9.22 2.21 -7.31
CA GLY A 430 -9.25 1.45 -8.56
C GLY A 430 -8.62 0.06 -8.44
N LEU A 431 -7.72 -0.16 -7.47
CA LEU A 431 -7.19 -1.48 -7.16
C LEU A 431 -8.20 -2.41 -6.47
N ALA A 432 -9.35 -1.90 -6.04
CA ALA A 432 -10.46 -2.71 -5.51
C ALA A 432 -11.27 -3.38 -6.65
N THR A 433 -10.57 -3.89 -7.67
CA THR A 433 -11.13 -4.56 -8.84
C THR A 433 -10.66 -6.01 -8.88
N ALA A 434 -11.53 -6.92 -9.34
CA ALA A 434 -11.21 -8.35 -9.43
C ALA A 434 -9.97 -8.60 -10.30
N GLY A 435 -9.09 -9.51 -9.85
CA GLY A 435 -7.89 -9.91 -10.55
C GLY A 435 -6.63 -9.09 -10.20
N THR A 436 -6.75 -7.92 -9.55
CA THR A 436 -5.58 -7.13 -9.14
C THR A 436 -4.73 -7.87 -8.09
N GLY A 437 -5.35 -8.70 -7.24
CA GLY A 437 -4.67 -9.58 -6.31
C GLY A 437 -3.82 -10.65 -7.03
N ASP A 438 -4.34 -11.23 -8.12
CA ASP A 438 -3.61 -12.21 -8.92
C ASP A 438 -2.35 -11.59 -9.55
N VAL A 439 -2.46 -10.33 -9.99
CA VAL A 439 -1.30 -9.54 -10.49
C VAL A 439 -0.27 -9.33 -9.39
N LEU A 440 -0.70 -8.96 -8.18
CA LEU A 440 0.19 -8.79 -7.02
C LEU A 440 0.90 -10.10 -6.67
N ALA A 441 0.16 -11.21 -6.55
CA ALA A 441 0.73 -12.52 -6.21
C ALA A 441 1.73 -12.99 -7.27
N GLY A 442 1.44 -12.76 -8.56
CA GLY A 442 2.34 -13.01 -9.68
C GLY A 442 3.63 -12.19 -9.62
N ALA A 443 3.54 -10.90 -9.24
CA ALA A 443 4.71 -10.06 -9.07
C ALA A 443 5.59 -10.54 -7.88
N ILE A 444 4.98 -10.90 -6.75
CA ILE A 444 5.69 -11.38 -5.56
C ILE A 444 6.43 -12.70 -5.85
N VAL A 445 5.77 -13.69 -6.49
CA VAL A 445 6.42 -14.98 -6.79
C VAL A 445 7.58 -14.80 -7.77
N ALA A 446 7.48 -13.86 -8.72
CA ALA A 446 8.56 -13.56 -9.63
C ALA A 446 9.80 -13.00 -8.91
N LEU A 447 9.60 -12.10 -7.94
CA LEU A 447 10.69 -11.55 -7.13
C LEU A 447 11.30 -12.62 -6.21
N ARG A 448 10.45 -13.52 -5.67
CA ARG A 448 10.93 -14.68 -4.90
C ARG A 448 11.79 -15.60 -5.77
N ALA A 449 11.35 -15.89 -7.00
CA ALA A 449 12.11 -16.72 -7.94
C ALA A 449 13.45 -16.08 -8.31
N GLN A 450 13.53 -14.77 -8.36
CA GLN A 450 14.75 -14.01 -8.59
C GLN A 450 15.69 -13.94 -7.38
N GLY A 451 15.36 -14.61 -6.27
CA GLY A 451 16.22 -14.76 -5.09
C GLY A 451 16.03 -13.73 -3.98
N LEU A 452 15.04 -12.84 -4.08
CA LEU A 452 14.76 -11.90 -2.99
C LEU A 452 14.29 -12.65 -1.73
N GLY A 453 14.63 -12.14 -0.56
CA GLY A 453 14.07 -12.55 0.72
C GLY A 453 12.54 -12.46 0.73
N ALA A 454 11.88 -13.18 1.63
CA ALA A 454 10.41 -13.22 1.66
C ALA A 454 9.80 -11.84 1.92
N PHE A 455 10.36 -11.09 2.87
CA PHE A 455 9.91 -9.75 3.20
C PHE A 455 10.16 -8.76 2.06
N GLU A 456 11.37 -8.75 1.51
CA GLU A 456 11.77 -7.86 0.43
C GLU A 456 10.97 -8.12 -0.85
N ALA A 457 10.71 -9.38 -1.19
CA ALA A 457 9.89 -9.73 -2.35
C ALA A 457 8.41 -9.31 -2.16
N ALA A 458 7.89 -9.48 -0.95
CA ALA A 458 6.52 -9.09 -0.61
C ALA A 458 6.35 -7.56 -0.65
N ALA A 459 7.25 -6.81 -0.01
CA ALA A 459 7.20 -5.35 0.02
C ALA A 459 7.47 -4.74 -1.38
N ALA A 460 8.53 -5.17 -2.07
CA ALA A 460 8.82 -4.68 -3.41
C ALA A 460 7.71 -5.03 -4.42
N GLY A 461 7.13 -6.25 -4.33
CA GLY A 461 6.00 -6.65 -5.16
C GLY A 461 4.75 -5.79 -4.91
N ALA A 462 4.44 -5.53 -3.65
CA ALA A 462 3.31 -4.68 -3.26
C ALA A 462 3.54 -3.22 -3.68
N TYR A 463 4.77 -2.71 -3.54
CA TYR A 463 5.13 -1.37 -3.99
C TYR A 463 4.98 -1.22 -5.52
N LEU A 464 5.60 -2.12 -6.30
CA LEU A 464 5.53 -2.08 -7.76
C LEU A 464 4.08 -2.19 -8.27
N HIS A 465 3.27 -3.04 -7.64
CA HIS A 465 1.85 -3.18 -7.93
C HIS A 465 1.06 -1.90 -7.59
N GLY A 466 1.30 -1.31 -6.43
CA GLY A 466 0.68 -0.04 -6.01
C GLY A 466 1.02 1.11 -6.95
N LEU A 467 2.31 1.24 -7.30
CA LEU A 467 2.80 2.25 -8.24
C LEU A 467 2.21 2.07 -9.65
N ALA A 468 2.15 0.83 -10.15
CA ALA A 468 1.49 0.51 -11.43
C ALA A 468 0.00 0.89 -11.39
N GLY A 469 -0.67 0.63 -10.27
CA GLY A 469 -2.05 1.04 -10.04
C GLY A 469 -2.24 2.55 -10.07
N ASP A 470 -1.35 3.32 -9.44
CA ASP A 470 -1.43 4.79 -9.43
C ASP A 470 -1.11 5.40 -10.80
N MET A 471 -0.16 4.83 -11.54
CA MET A 471 0.08 5.20 -12.94
C MET A 471 -1.18 4.98 -13.80
N THR A 472 -1.84 3.84 -13.60
CA THR A 472 -3.09 3.50 -14.30
C THR A 472 -4.21 4.49 -13.94
N ARG A 473 -4.39 4.77 -12.64
CA ARG A 473 -5.39 5.73 -12.18
C ARG A 473 -5.17 7.14 -12.73
N ALA A 474 -3.93 7.58 -12.77
CA ALA A 474 -3.58 8.91 -13.30
C ALA A 474 -3.94 9.06 -14.78
N GLU A 475 -3.92 7.96 -15.55
CA GLU A 475 -4.21 7.97 -16.98
C GLU A 475 -5.70 7.83 -17.30
N MET A 476 -6.42 6.92 -16.62
CA MET A 476 -7.79 6.57 -16.97
C MET A 476 -8.83 6.73 -15.85
N GLY A 477 -8.42 7.23 -14.69
CA GLY A 477 -9.28 7.33 -13.49
C GLY A 477 -9.46 5.99 -12.78
N ALA A 478 -9.99 6.04 -11.55
CA ALA A 478 -10.11 4.85 -10.72
C ALA A 478 -11.24 3.90 -11.14
N ALA A 479 -12.34 4.44 -11.67
CA ALA A 479 -13.57 3.67 -11.90
C ALA A 479 -13.48 2.71 -13.10
N GLY A 480 -12.65 3.00 -14.09
CA GLY A 480 -12.56 2.23 -15.34
C GLY A 480 -11.37 1.26 -15.39
N MET A 481 -10.46 1.31 -14.43
CA MET A 481 -9.26 0.48 -14.47
C MET A 481 -9.55 -0.99 -14.14
N THR A 482 -8.85 -1.87 -14.82
CA THR A 482 -8.92 -3.32 -14.67
C THR A 482 -7.56 -3.89 -14.22
N ALA A 483 -7.55 -5.15 -13.80
CA ALA A 483 -6.30 -5.85 -13.48
C ALA A 483 -5.33 -5.92 -14.68
N GLY A 484 -5.85 -6.01 -15.91
CA GLY A 484 -5.05 -5.99 -17.13
C GLY A 484 -4.32 -4.67 -17.35
N ASP A 485 -4.92 -3.55 -16.97
CA ASP A 485 -4.29 -2.23 -17.09
C ASP A 485 -3.14 -2.07 -16.08
N VAL A 486 -3.35 -2.53 -14.83
CA VAL A 486 -2.30 -2.58 -13.80
C VAL A 486 -1.16 -3.48 -14.24
N LEU A 487 -1.47 -4.68 -14.76
CA LEU A 487 -0.50 -5.62 -15.33
C LEU A 487 0.35 -4.96 -16.42
N ALA A 488 -0.28 -4.20 -17.32
CA ALA A 488 0.42 -3.52 -18.41
C ALA A 488 1.40 -2.45 -17.91
N ARG A 489 1.19 -1.88 -16.72
CA ARG A 489 2.02 -0.84 -16.13
C ARG A 489 3.16 -1.36 -15.24
N LEU A 490 3.21 -2.64 -14.90
CA LEU A 490 4.30 -3.21 -14.09
C LEU A 490 5.70 -2.90 -14.66
N PRO A 491 5.96 -3.03 -15.99
CA PRO A 491 7.27 -2.68 -16.53
C PRO A 491 7.62 -1.18 -16.40
N GLN A 492 6.62 -0.30 -16.50
CA GLN A 492 6.83 1.13 -16.29
C GLN A 492 7.10 1.47 -14.83
N ALA A 493 6.39 0.82 -13.89
CA ALA A 493 6.67 0.96 -12.45
C ALA A 493 8.10 0.51 -12.12
N TRP A 494 8.53 -0.63 -12.69
CA TRP A 494 9.91 -1.09 -12.57
C TRP A 494 10.91 -0.07 -13.13
N LEU A 495 10.70 0.40 -14.36
CA LEU A 495 11.54 1.41 -15.01
C LEU A 495 11.62 2.70 -14.19
N HIS A 496 10.51 3.13 -13.59
CA HIS A 496 10.47 4.30 -12.72
C HIS A 496 11.41 4.13 -11.52
N ILE A 497 11.38 2.98 -10.86
CA ILE A 497 12.24 2.70 -9.70
C ILE A 497 13.73 2.67 -10.08
N ILE A 498 14.11 2.00 -11.15
CA ILE A 498 15.51 1.93 -11.58
C ILE A 498 15.99 3.23 -12.23
N GLY A 499 15.12 3.97 -12.92
CA GLY A 499 15.40 5.24 -13.58
C GLY A 499 15.56 6.43 -12.63
N LEU A 500 15.19 6.30 -11.35
CA LEU A 500 15.46 7.29 -10.29
C LEU A 500 16.96 7.37 -9.93
N SER A 501 17.86 6.77 -10.72
CA SER A 501 19.29 6.80 -10.48
C SER A 501 19.93 8.13 -10.84
N THR A 502 20.62 8.73 -9.85
CA THR A 502 21.79 9.62 -10.01
C THR A 502 21.63 10.94 -10.74
N GLY A 503 20.52 11.63 -10.61
CA GLY A 503 20.40 13.05 -10.93
C GLY A 503 20.61 13.90 -9.68
N SER A 504 21.84 14.39 -9.48
CA SER A 504 22.23 15.46 -8.54
C SER A 504 21.96 15.26 -7.04
N GLN A 505 23.03 14.96 -6.32
CA GLN A 505 23.22 15.41 -4.93
C GLN A 505 23.25 16.96 -4.90
N THR A 506 22.12 17.63 -5.00
CA THR A 506 21.96 19.03 -4.59
C THR A 506 20.49 19.30 -4.34
N GLY A 507 20.12 19.46 -3.07
CA GLY A 507 18.87 20.06 -2.63
C GLY A 507 17.76 19.06 -2.30
N SER A 508 17.38 19.03 -1.05
CA SER A 508 16.18 18.52 -0.37
C SER A 508 15.28 17.61 -1.26
N GLN A 509 15.47 16.32 -1.15
CA GLN A 509 14.57 15.35 -1.78
C GLN A 509 13.26 15.32 -0.99
N TYR A 510 12.25 15.96 -1.53
CA TYR A 510 10.87 15.80 -1.06
C TYR A 510 10.36 14.45 -1.62
N HIS A 511 10.14 13.48 -0.75
CA HIS A 511 9.43 12.26 -1.14
C HIS A 511 7.95 12.61 -1.30
N ARG A 512 7.50 12.77 -2.54
CA ARG A 512 6.08 12.89 -2.86
C ARG A 512 5.44 11.51 -2.78
N LEU A 513 4.51 11.35 -1.85
CA LEU A 513 3.56 10.25 -1.91
C LEU A 513 2.45 10.63 -2.90
N PRO A 514 2.01 9.72 -3.80
CA PRO A 514 0.99 10.05 -4.79
C PRO A 514 -0.29 10.52 -4.11
N SER A 515 -0.86 11.61 -4.62
CA SER A 515 -2.13 12.16 -4.16
C SER A 515 -3.26 11.18 -4.50
N GLY A 516 -4.05 10.83 -3.48
CA GLY A 516 -5.25 10.02 -3.57
C GLY A 516 -6.43 10.72 -4.27
#